data_184347596c847936a5596274b4699b79
#
_entry.id   184347596c847936a5596274b4699b79
#
_cell.length_a   1.000
_cell.length_b   1.000
_cell.length_c   1.000
_cell.angle_alpha   90.00
_cell.angle_beta   90.00
_cell.angle_gamma   90.00
#
_symmetry.space_group_name_H-M   'P 1'
#
loop_
_entity.id
_entity.type
_entity.pdbx_description
1 polymer ?
#
loop_
_entity_poly.entity_id
_entity_poly.type
_entity_poly.pdbx_seq_one_letter_code
_entity_poly.pdbx_strand_id
1 'polypeptide(L)'
;MFNRRNGENMKKSYHIELDCAGCAVKIEDAAKATAGVKDCVVNFMMGKMCVEFEGKPDVKTVMHEVYKNCKKVESDCEIELNE
;
A
#
# COMPACT_ATOMS: atom_id res chain seq x y z
N MET A 1 -10.04 -2.35 24.33
CA MET A 1 -9.92 -2.40 23.90
C MET A 1 -9.58 -2.73 23.17
N PHE A 2 -9.69 -2.98 23.09
CA PHE A 2 -9.52 -3.27 22.39
C PHE A 2 -9.01 -3.63 21.58
N ASN A 3 -8.77 -3.39 21.51
CA ASN A 3 -8.31 -3.63 20.68
C ASN A 3 -7.81 -4.53 20.27
N ARG A 4 -7.80 -5.28 20.24
CA ARG A 4 -7.47 -6.15 19.93
C ARG A 4 -7.59 -6.80 18.86
N ARG A 5 -8.38 -6.99 18.42
CA ARG A 5 -8.65 -7.36 17.36
C ARG A 5 -7.80 -7.00 16.41
N ASN A 6 -7.15 -6.25 16.58
CA ASN A 6 -6.19 -5.76 15.74
C ASN A 6 -5.14 -6.71 15.39
N GLY A 7 -4.96 -7.76 16.12
CA GLY A 7 -3.98 -8.73 15.80
C GLY A 7 -4.24 -9.50 14.53
N GLU A 8 -5.43 -9.30 13.98
CA GLU A 8 -5.79 -10.03 12.79
C GLU A 8 -5.44 -9.34 11.51
N ASN A 9 -5.12 -8.06 11.58
CA ASN A 9 -4.73 -7.29 10.41
C ASN A 9 -3.35 -6.75 10.61
N MET A 10 -2.56 -6.72 9.54
CA MET A 10 -1.22 -6.18 9.59
C MET A 10 -1.17 -4.87 8.85
N LYS A 11 -0.38 -3.95 9.37
CA LYS A 11 -0.14 -2.68 8.72
C LYS A 11 1.33 -2.50 8.51
N LYS A 12 1.71 -1.99 7.35
CA LYS A 12 3.09 -1.69 7.04
C LYS A 12 3.17 -0.35 6.36
N SER A 13 4.26 0.37 6.60
CA SER A 13 4.51 1.64 5.95
C SER A 13 5.69 1.48 5.00
N TYR A 14 5.57 2.10 3.84
CA TYR A 14 6.64 2.07 2.85
C TYR A 14 6.89 3.48 2.36
N HIS A 15 8.11 3.71 1.92
CA HIS A 15 8.43 4.97 1.28
C HIS A 15 7.96 4.91 -0.16
N ILE A 16 7.30 5.97 -0.62
CA ILE A 16 6.80 6.02 -1.98
C ILE A 16 7.12 7.39 -2.57
N GLU A 17 7.48 7.40 -3.84
CA GLU A 17 7.77 8.63 -4.55
C GLU A 17 6.83 8.78 -5.71
N LEU A 18 6.22 9.94 -5.81
CA LEU A 18 5.23 10.25 -6.83
C LEU A 18 5.51 11.63 -7.39
N ASP A 19 5.02 11.86 -8.61
CA ASP A 19 5.20 13.16 -9.25
C ASP A 19 4.07 14.13 -8.94
N CYS A 20 2.91 13.64 -8.57
CA CYS A 20 1.80 14.54 -8.29
C CYS A 20 0.83 13.94 -7.30
N ALA A 21 0.09 14.84 -6.64
CA ALA A 21 -0.85 14.40 -5.62
C ALA A 21 -1.99 13.57 -6.21
N GLY A 22 -2.40 13.87 -7.43
CA GLY A 22 -3.45 13.09 -8.06
C GLY A 22 -3.06 11.65 -8.30
N CYS A 23 -1.76 11.42 -8.46
CA CYS A 23 -1.27 10.06 -8.65
C CYS A 23 -1.44 9.24 -7.38
N ALA A 24 -1.40 9.89 -6.21
CA ALA A 24 -1.57 9.17 -4.96
C ALA A 24 -2.92 8.49 -4.88
N VAL A 25 -3.97 9.15 -5.39
CA VAL A 25 -5.30 8.57 -5.38
C VAL A 25 -5.33 7.32 -6.25
N LYS A 26 -4.71 7.40 -7.41
CA LYS A 26 -4.66 6.25 -8.31
C LYS A 26 -3.90 5.09 -7.69
N ILE A 27 -2.81 5.41 -7.01
CA ILE A 27 -2.02 4.38 -6.33
C ILE A 27 -2.85 3.73 -5.24
N GLU A 28 -3.57 4.53 -4.46
CA GLU A 28 -4.42 3.98 -3.41
C GLU A 28 -5.46 3.03 -3.99
N ASP A 29 -6.10 3.44 -5.08
CA ASP A 29 -7.13 2.60 -5.69
C ASP A 29 -6.53 1.30 -6.19
N ALA A 30 -5.38 1.37 -6.83
CA ALA A 30 -4.75 0.17 -7.34
C ALA A 30 -4.35 -0.77 -6.22
N ALA A 31 -3.84 -0.21 -5.13
CA ALA A 31 -3.45 -1.03 -3.99
C ALA A 31 -4.65 -1.68 -3.34
N LYS A 32 -5.73 -0.93 -3.18
CA LYS A 32 -6.93 -1.47 -2.56
C LYS A 32 -7.56 -2.57 -3.39
N ALA A 33 -7.36 -2.52 -4.69
CA ALA A 33 -7.90 -3.54 -5.58
C ALA A 33 -7.07 -4.83 -5.55
N THR A 34 -5.93 -4.79 -4.91
CA THR A 34 -5.05 -5.96 -4.84
C THR A 34 -5.57 -6.93 -3.79
N ALA A 35 -5.61 -8.21 -4.14
CA ALA A 35 -6.06 -9.22 -3.18
C ALA A 35 -5.11 -9.24 -1.98
N GLY A 36 -5.67 -9.33 -0.79
CA GLY A 36 -4.88 -9.34 0.43
C GLY A 36 -4.73 -7.98 1.07
N VAL A 37 -5.13 -6.92 0.38
CA VAL A 37 -5.05 -5.56 0.92
C VAL A 37 -6.44 -5.16 1.40
N LYS A 38 -6.52 -4.77 2.66
CA LYS A 38 -7.78 -4.30 3.21
C LYS A 38 -7.95 -2.81 2.98
N ASP A 39 -6.88 -2.05 3.13
CA ASP A 39 -6.95 -0.61 2.98
C ASP A 39 -5.57 -0.10 2.63
N CYS A 40 -5.53 1.10 2.08
CA CYS A 40 -4.26 1.71 1.72
C CYS A 40 -4.41 3.21 1.76
N VAL A 41 -3.44 3.88 2.37
CA VAL A 41 -3.42 5.33 2.44
C VAL A 41 -2.06 5.79 1.94
N VAL A 42 -2.07 6.71 0.99
CA VAL A 42 -0.83 7.29 0.46
C VAL A 42 -0.78 8.74 0.89
N ASN A 43 0.30 9.11 1.59
CA ASN A 43 0.51 10.49 1.99
C ASN A 43 1.56 11.09 1.06
N PHE A 44 1.08 11.87 0.09
CA PHE A 44 1.96 12.45 -0.91
C PHE A 44 2.96 13.40 -0.28
N MET A 45 2.51 14.19 0.69
CA MET A 45 3.38 15.19 1.29
C MET A 45 4.55 14.56 2.04
N MET A 46 4.30 13.44 2.68
CA MET A 46 5.33 12.77 3.46
C MET A 46 6.06 11.68 2.68
N GLY A 47 5.55 11.36 1.51
CA GLY A 47 6.15 10.28 0.73
C GLY A 47 6.00 8.92 1.38
N LYS A 48 4.88 8.68 2.03
CA LYS A 48 4.66 7.44 2.74
C LYS A 48 3.39 6.76 2.27
N MET A 49 3.43 5.44 2.25
CA MET A 49 2.30 4.63 1.87
C MET A 49 2.06 3.63 2.98
N CYS A 50 0.87 3.67 3.56
CA CYS A 50 0.49 2.74 4.60
C CYS A 50 -0.47 1.73 4.01
N VAL A 51 -0.14 0.45 4.14
CA VAL A 51 -0.96 -0.61 3.61
C VAL A 51 -1.44 -1.47 4.76
N GLU A 52 -2.74 -1.67 4.83
CA GLU A 52 -3.34 -2.55 5.81
C GLU A 52 -3.71 -3.85 5.12
N PHE A 53 -3.19 -4.95 5.61
CA PHE A 53 -3.41 -6.26 5.01
C PHE A 53 -4.53 -6.97 5.73
N GLU A 54 -5.30 -7.75 4.99
CA GLU A 54 -6.38 -8.48 5.58
C GLU A 54 -5.87 -9.80 6.13
N GLY A 55 -6.09 -10.05 7.40
CA GLY A 55 -5.59 -11.24 8.05
C GLY A 55 -4.08 -11.22 8.15
N LYS A 56 -3.46 -12.33 7.87
CA LYS A 56 -2.01 -12.46 7.93
C LYS A 56 -1.48 -12.99 6.61
N PRO A 57 -1.52 -12.17 5.58
CA PRO A 57 -1.07 -12.63 4.27
C PRO A 57 0.45 -12.65 4.20
N ASP A 58 0.95 -13.20 3.10
CA ASP A 58 2.36 -13.12 2.79
C ASP A 58 2.63 -11.71 2.29
N VAL A 59 3.15 -10.87 3.17
CA VAL A 59 3.32 -9.46 2.88
C VAL A 59 4.16 -9.25 1.62
N LYS A 60 5.23 -10.02 1.45
CA LYS A 60 6.07 -9.85 0.29
C LYS A 60 5.31 -10.10 -1.00
N THR A 61 4.52 -11.16 -1.03
CA THR A 61 3.76 -11.49 -2.22
C THR A 61 2.72 -10.42 -2.50
N VAL A 62 2.00 -10.00 -1.46
CA VAL A 62 0.96 -8.99 -1.62
C VAL A 62 1.57 -7.67 -2.09
N MET A 63 2.67 -7.25 -1.49
CA MET A 63 3.28 -5.98 -1.88
C MET A 63 3.85 -6.04 -3.28
N HIS A 64 4.33 -7.20 -3.71
CA HIS A 64 4.78 -7.36 -5.07
C HIS A 64 3.63 -7.09 -6.05
N GLU A 65 2.45 -7.63 -5.74
CA GLU A 65 1.28 -7.39 -6.57
C GLU A 65 0.84 -5.94 -6.50
N VAL A 66 0.90 -5.34 -5.31
CA VAL A 66 0.57 -3.93 -5.16
C VAL A 66 1.48 -3.08 -6.04
N TYR A 67 2.77 -3.36 -5.99
CA TYR A 67 3.72 -2.60 -6.78
C TYR A 67 3.44 -2.74 -8.27
N LYS A 68 3.18 -3.97 -8.72
CA LYS A 68 2.85 -4.19 -10.11
C LYS A 68 1.59 -3.43 -10.53
N ASN A 69 0.56 -3.49 -9.70
CA ASN A 69 -0.68 -2.81 -10.02
C ASN A 69 -0.50 -1.30 -10.03
N CYS A 70 0.28 -0.78 -9.11
CA CYS A 70 0.54 0.65 -9.07
C CYS A 70 1.31 1.11 -10.30
N LYS A 71 2.26 0.31 -10.75
CA LYS A 71 3.02 0.65 -11.95
C LYS A 71 2.14 0.65 -13.18
N LYS A 72 1.09 -0.14 -13.18
CA LYS A 72 0.18 -0.17 -14.33
C LYS A 72 -0.59 1.13 -14.46
N VAL A 73 -0.98 1.74 -13.34
CA VAL A 73 -1.74 2.97 -13.38
C VAL A 73 -0.86 4.20 -13.36
N GLU A 74 0.35 4.08 -12.81
CA GLU A 74 1.26 5.20 -12.72
C GLU A 74 2.68 4.67 -12.81
N SER A 75 3.23 4.65 -14.02
CA SER A 75 4.53 4.03 -14.22
C SER A 75 5.67 4.80 -13.56
N ASP A 76 5.41 6.05 -13.19
CA ASP A 76 6.44 6.87 -12.56
C ASP A 76 6.56 6.67 -11.06
N CYS A 77 5.66 5.92 -10.46
CA CYS A 77 5.72 5.75 -9.03
C CYS A 77 6.83 4.77 -8.65
N GLU A 78 7.42 5.01 -7.47
CA GLU A 78 8.43 4.13 -6.92
C GLU A 78 8.05 3.81 -5.49
N ILE A 79 8.01 2.55 -5.18
CA ILE A 79 7.70 2.10 -3.82
C ILE A 79 8.87 1.30 -3.33
N GLU A 80 9.40 1.67 -2.17
CA GLU A 80 10.50 0.93 -1.59
C GLU A 80 9.94 -0.23 -0.79
N LEU A 81 10.24 -1.42 -1.24
CA LEU A 81 9.71 -2.62 -0.62
C LEU A 81 10.69 -3.35 0.27
N ASN A 82 11.79 -2.75 0.55
CA ASN A 82 12.82 -3.40 1.34
C ASN A 82 12.48 -3.32 2.82
N GLU A 83 11.43 -3.89 3.24
CA GLU A 83 11.02 -3.77 4.56
C GLU A 83 11.66 -4.76 5.48
#